data_0c33cde19bf0247b1881359a5a799add
#
_entry.id   0c33cde19bf0247b1881359a5a799add
#
_cell.length_a   1.000
_cell.length_b   1.000
_cell.length_c   1.000
_cell.angle_alpha   90.00
_cell.angle_beta   90.00
_cell.angle_gamma   90.00
#
_symmetry.space_group_name_H-M   'P 1'
#
loop_
_entity.id
_entity.type
_entity.pdbx_description
1 polymer ?
#
loop_
_entity_poly.entity_id
_entity_poly.type
_entity_poly.pdbx_seq_one_letter_code
_entity_poly.pdbx_strand_id
1 'polypeptide(L)'
;DILSCQDSEGGIRWEPNSKLDPWDHVEAAMGLDVLGFEEQSKNAYDWLRAYQESDGSWLSLYHSPNKNDLKETNFSSYIAVGMWHHYLNFNNKSFLKDYWPVLDFAIEFTLSAQSKHGDFSWAKDKDVWLDDALKTGCSSILMSLICYKKIAKELNLKDRVSDKQLTSLKNCLRSRPFRFDRNWESKSRYSMDWYLSLIHI
;
A
#
# COMPACT_ATOMS: atom_id res chain seq x y z
N ASP A 1 20.43 9.44 -1.43
CA ASP A 1 19.55 10.58 -1.40
C ASP A 1 18.29 10.34 -2.20
N ILE A 2 17.11 10.47 -1.58
CA ILE A 2 15.81 10.17 -2.20
C ILE A 2 15.63 10.96 -3.52
N LEU A 3 15.99 12.26 -3.52
CA LEU A 3 15.83 13.12 -4.71
C LEU A 3 16.62 12.65 -5.92
N SER A 4 17.79 12.04 -5.75
CA SER A 4 18.56 11.50 -6.86
C SER A 4 18.00 10.20 -7.44
N CYS A 5 17.07 9.56 -6.72
CA CYS A 5 16.36 8.36 -7.15
C CYS A 5 15.03 8.68 -7.85
N GLN A 6 14.55 9.95 -7.79
CA GLN A 6 13.33 10.37 -8.45
C GLN A 6 13.61 10.69 -9.92
N ASP A 7 12.87 10.03 -10.81
CA ASP A 7 12.97 10.29 -12.24
C ASP A 7 12.06 11.45 -12.70
N SER A 8 12.14 11.80 -13.99
CA SER A 8 11.39 12.93 -14.56
C SER A 8 9.87 12.72 -14.59
N GLU A 9 9.39 11.50 -14.39
CA GLU A 9 7.97 11.17 -14.31
C GLU A 9 7.45 11.14 -12.86
N GLY A 10 8.34 11.39 -11.88
CA GLY A 10 8.04 11.39 -10.46
C GLY A 10 8.26 10.06 -9.75
N GLY A 11 8.63 9.00 -10.48
CA GLY A 11 8.89 7.68 -9.92
C GLY A 11 10.15 7.65 -9.05
N ILE A 12 10.04 7.20 -7.80
CA ILE A 12 11.19 7.09 -6.89
C ILE A 12 11.67 5.65 -6.89
N ARG A 13 12.87 5.41 -7.39
CA ARG A 13 13.50 4.11 -7.55
C ARG A 13 14.33 3.74 -6.33
N TRP A 14 14.68 2.47 -6.18
CA TRP A 14 15.56 1.98 -5.10
C TRP A 14 16.93 2.66 -5.13
N GLU A 15 17.44 2.84 -6.34
CA GLU A 15 18.69 3.53 -6.66
C GLU A 15 18.52 4.25 -8.01
N PRO A 16 19.35 5.25 -8.35
CA PRO A 16 19.29 5.87 -9.66
C PRO A 16 19.33 4.84 -10.80
N ASN A 17 18.38 4.91 -11.72
CA ASN A 17 18.22 4.01 -12.86
C ASN A 17 17.94 2.51 -12.53
N SER A 18 17.57 2.19 -11.29
CA SER A 18 17.20 0.83 -10.89
C SER A 18 15.68 0.59 -10.92
N LYS A 19 15.23 -0.49 -10.31
CA LYS A 19 13.82 -0.85 -10.19
C LYS A 19 13.06 0.06 -9.22
N LEU A 20 11.73 0.04 -9.35
CA LEU A 20 10.79 0.70 -8.46
C LEU A 20 9.69 -0.30 -8.09
N ASP A 21 9.30 -0.34 -6.84
CA ASP A 21 8.05 -0.93 -6.38
C ASP A 21 7.17 0.13 -5.67
N PRO A 22 5.85 -0.06 -5.66
CA PRO A 22 4.93 0.93 -5.09
C PRO A 22 5.07 1.15 -3.59
N TRP A 23 5.53 0.16 -2.83
CA TRP A 23 5.71 0.28 -1.39
C TRP A 23 6.85 1.23 -1.03
N ASP A 24 8.06 0.90 -1.48
CA ASP A 24 9.25 1.73 -1.21
C ASP A 24 9.11 3.12 -1.83
N HIS A 25 8.43 3.23 -2.98
CA HIS A 25 8.09 4.49 -3.61
C HIS A 25 7.26 5.40 -2.68
N VAL A 26 6.21 4.87 -2.06
CA VAL A 26 5.38 5.64 -1.10
C VAL A 26 6.17 5.96 0.16
N GLU A 27 6.98 5.05 0.69
CA GLU A 27 7.84 5.32 1.86
C GLU A 27 8.85 6.43 1.57
N ALA A 28 9.46 6.42 0.38
CA ALA A 28 10.36 7.46 -0.04
C ALA A 28 9.65 8.83 -0.19
N ALA A 29 8.42 8.85 -0.72
CA ALA A 29 7.60 10.06 -0.77
C ALA A 29 7.28 10.59 0.64
N MET A 30 6.97 9.71 1.60
CA MET A 30 6.80 10.10 3.00
C MET A 30 8.10 10.68 3.61
N GLY A 31 9.26 10.16 3.21
CA GLY A 31 10.56 10.74 3.57
C GLY A 31 10.76 12.15 3.01
N LEU A 32 10.32 12.42 1.78
CA LEU A 32 10.33 13.76 1.19
C LEU A 32 9.39 14.71 1.95
N ASP A 33 8.22 14.25 2.38
CA ASP A 33 7.29 15.04 3.19
C ASP A 33 7.95 15.55 4.48
N VAL A 34 8.61 14.65 5.23
CA VAL A 34 9.30 14.99 6.50
C VAL A 34 10.41 16.02 6.27
N LEU A 35 11.04 15.99 5.11
CA LEU A 35 12.10 16.92 4.73
C LEU A 35 11.57 18.24 4.12
N GLY A 36 10.25 18.39 3.96
CA GLY A 36 9.61 19.59 3.43
C GLY A 36 9.63 19.70 1.90
N PHE A 37 9.92 18.63 1.18
CA PHE A 37 9.91 18.57 -0.29
C PHE A 37 8.51 18.25 -0.84
N GLU A 38 7.53 19.12 -0.56
CA GLU A 38 6.12 18.90 -0.90
C GLU A 38 5.89 18.63 -2.38
N GLU A 39 6.50 19.43 -3.27
CA GLU A 39 6.32 19.28 -4.71
C GLU A 39 6.89 17.96 -5.24
N GLN A 40 8.05 17.54 -4.75
CA GLN A 40 8.65 16.27 -5.16
C GLN A 40 7.86 15.08 -4.63
N SER A 41 7.32 15.19 -3.43
CA SER A 41 6.38 14.20 -2.90
C SER A 41 5.10 14.12 -3.75
N LYS A 42 4.50 15.25 -4.14
CA LYS A 42 3.34 15.27 -5.04
C LYS A 42 3.64 14.63 -6.39
N ASN A 43 4.81 14.87 -6.98
CA ASN A 43 5.22 14.22 -8.22
C ASN A 43 5.21 12.68 -8.08
N ALA A 44 5.57 12.15 -6.91
CA ALA A 44 5.47 10.72 -6.65
C ALA A 44 4.01 10.21 -6.68
N TYR A 45 3.06 10.97 -6.15
CA TYR A 45 1.64 10.60 -6.25
C TYR A 45 1.08 10.80 -7.68
N ASP A 46 1.60 11.72 -8.46
CA ASP A 46 1.26 11.85 -9.89
C ASP A 46 1.75 10.62 -10.67
N TRP A 47 2.93 10.10 -10.34
CA TRP A 47 3.41 8.83 -10.90
C TRP A 47 2.44 7.68 -10.56
N LEU A 48 2.02 7.54 -9.31
CA LEU A 48 1.05 6.52 -8.91
C LEU A 48 -0.27 6.66 -9.70
N ARG A 49 -0.77 7.88 -9.91
CA ARG A 49 -1.96 8.14 -10.72
C ARG A 49 -1.77 7.70 -12.18
N ALA A 50 -0.62 7.99 -12.76
CA ALA A 50 -0.33 7.69 -14.17
C ALA A 50 -0.15 6.19 -14.43
N TYR A 51 0.37 5.46 -13.44
CA TYR A 51 0.68 4.03 -13.56
C TYR A 51 -0.32 3.08 -12.88
N GLN A 52 -1.45 3.61 -12.41
CA GLN A 52 -2.50 2.78 -11.85
C GLN A 52 -3.13 1.89 -12.93
N GLU A 53 -3.20 0.60 -12.67
CA GLU A 53 -3.82 -0.39 -13.54
C GLU A 53 -5.36 -0.24 -13.60
N SER A 54 -5.95 -0.80 -14.65
CA SER A 54 -7.41 -0.75 -14.90
C SER A 54 -8.26 -1.45 -13.84
N ASP A 55 -7.67 -2.20 -12.92
CA ASP A 55 -8.32 -2.82 -11.77
C ASP A 55 -8.04 -2.08 -10.45
N GLY A 56 -7.37 -0.94 -10.48
CA GLY A 56 -7.03 -0.13 -9.32
C GLY A 56 -5.71 -0.47 -8.62
N SER A 57 -5.03 -1.50 -9.08
CA SER A 57 -3.75 -1.95 -8.55
C SER A 57 -2.55 -1.26 -9.19
N TRP A 58 -1.36 -1.68 -8.77
CA TRP A 58 -0.07 -1.47 -9.45
C TRP A 58 0.65 -2.79 -9.60
N LEU A 59 1.53 -2.90 -10.60
CA LEU A 59 2.47 -4.01 -10.68
C LEU A 59 3.42 -3.98 -9.48
N SER A 60 3.82 -5.16 -9.01
CA SER A 60 4.77 -5.27 -7.89
C SER A 60 6.14 -4.68 -8.20
N LEU A 61 6.48 -4.55 -9.49
CA LEU A 61 7.81 -4.13 -9.89
C LEU A 61 7.81 -3.43 -11.26
N TYR A 62 8.39 -2.24 -11.30
CA TYR A 62 8.61 -1.43 -12.51
C TYR A 62 10.10 -1.32 -12.81
N HIS A 63 10.45 -1.05 -14.08
CA HIS A 63 11.84 -0.82 -14.54
C HIS A 63 12.81 -1.96 -14.20
N SER A 64 12.32 -3.18 -14.11
CA SER A 64 13.12 -4.37 -13.87
C SER A 64 13.26 -5.22 -15.13
N PRO A 65 14.41 -5.86 -15.37
CA PRO A 65 14.53 -6.86 -16.41
C PRO A 65 13.63 -8.08 -16.18
N ASN A 66 13.27 -8.34 -14.93
CA ASN A 66 12.37 -9.42 -14.52
C ASN A 66 10.94 -8.91 -14.43
N LYS A 67 10.33 -8.62 -15.58
CA LYS A 67 8.90 -8.26 -15.63
C LYS A 67 8.05 -9.42 -15.12
N ASN A 68 7.15 -9.13 -14.21
CA ASN A 68 6.06 -10.01 -13.81
C ASN A 68 4.75 -9.22 -13.79
N ASP A 69 3.64 -9.93 -13.93
CA ASP A 69 2.30 -9.33 -13.88
C ASP A 69 1.70 -9.38 -12.45
N LEU A 70 2.58 -9.61 -11.47
CA LEU A 70 2.20 -9.72 -10.06
C LEU A 70 1.74 -8.36 -9.52
N LYS A 71 0.62 -8.37 -8.79
CA LYS A 71 0.02 -7.20 -8.15
C LYS A 71 -0.15 -7.48 -6.67
N GLU A 72 0.71 -6.87 -5.85
CA GLU A 72 0.68 -7.10 -4.41
C GLU A 72 -0.40 -6.25 -3.73
N THR A 73 -1.20 -6.91 -2.90
CA THR A 73 -2.38 -6.30 -2.27
C THR A 73 -2.00 -5.19 -1.28
N ASN A 74 -0.97 -5.45 -0.47
CA ASN A 74 -0.48 -4.45 0.48
C ASN A 74 0.20 -3.26 -0.22
N PHE A 75 0.91 -3.47 -1.32
CA PHE A 75 1.50 -2.40 -2.13
C PHE A 75 0.41 -1.46 -2.66
N SER A 76 -0.66 -2.04 -3.18
CA SER A 76 -1.77 -1.25 -3.72
C SER A 76 -2.52 -0.46 -2.66
N SER A 77 -2.66 -0.98 -1.44
CA SER A 77 -3.33 -0.25 -0.35
C SER A 77 -2.47 0.84 0.30
N TYR A 78 -1.14 0.75 0.20
CA TYR A 78 -0.22 1.55 0.99
C TYR A 78 -0.24 3.06 0.65
N ILE A 79 -0.73 3.42 -0.53
CA ILE A 79 -1.01 4.81 -0.90
C ILE A 79 -1.87 5.52 0.15
N ALA A 80 -2.77 4.82 0.85
CA ALA A 80 -3.59 5.40 1.92
C ALA A 80 -2.74 5.91 3.09
N VAL A 81 -1.69 5.18 3.46
CA VAL A 81 -0.76 5.58 4.53
C VAL A 81 0.02 6.81 4.10
N GLY A 82 0.58 6.79 2.89
CA GLY A 82 1.32 7.91 2.36
C GLY A 82 0.49 9.18 2.22
N MET A 83 -0.72 9.09 1.66
CA MET A 83 -1.63 10.24 1.53
C MET A 83 -2.02 10.83 2.89
N TRP A 84 -2.30 9.98 3.88
CA TRP A 84 -2.62 10.45 5.23
C TRP A 84 -1.40 11.12 5.87
N HIS A 85 -0.19 10.55 5.68
CA HIS A 85 1.07 11.12 6.14
C HIS A 85 1.33 12.50 5.51
N HIS A 86 1.17 12.63 4.19
CA HIS A 86 1.31 13.91 3.48
C HIS A 86 0.36 14.97 4.05
N TYR A 87 -0.91 14.60 4.24
CA TYR A 87 -1.90 15.51 4.84
C TYR A 87 -1.51 15.97 6.25
N LEU A 88 -0.98 15.07 7.07
CA LEU A 88 -0.54 15.42 8.43
C LEU A 88 0.66 16.39 8.43
N ASN A 89 1.53 16.33 7.42
CA ASN A 89 2.68 17.23 7.31
C ASN A 89 2.29 18.61 6.79
N PHE A 90 1.45 18.69 5.77
CA PHE A 90 1.17 19.94 5.06
C PHE A 90 -0.24 20.49 5.28
N ASN A 91 -1.12 19.75 5.92
CA ASN A 91 -2.55 20.09 6.09
C ASN A 91 -3.26 20.44 4.76
N ASN A 92 -2.80 19.82 3.66
CA ASN A 92 -3.26 20.10 2.30
C ASN A 92 -4.48 19.24 1.94
N LYS A 93 -5.69 19.76 2.22
CA LYS A 93 -6.95 19.05 1.93
C LYS A 93 -7.24 18.94 0.43
N SER A 94 -6.73 19.84 -0.40
CA SER A 94 -6.90 19.75 -1.86
C SER A 94 -6.14 18.53 -2.41
N PHE A 95 -4.94 18.26 -1.90
CA PHE A 95 -4.19 17.04 -2.22
C PHE A 95 -5.03 15.78 -1.97
N LEU A 96 -5.67 15.65 -0.80
CA LEU A 96 -6.53 14.51 -0.52
C LEU A 96 -7.68 14.37 -1.53
N LYS A 97 -8.32 15.50 -1.93
CA LYS A 97 -9.39 15.48 -2.92
C LYS A 97 -8.92 15.06 -4.30
N ASP A 98 -7.75 15.56 -4.72
CA ASP A 98 -7.19 15.34 -6.05
C ASP A 98 -6.79 13.87 -6.27
N TYR A 99 -6.30 13.20 -5.21
CA TYR A 99 -5.88 11.81 -5.27
C TYR A 99 -6.93 10.81 -4.72
N TRP A 100 -8.06 11.30 -4.19
CA TRP A 100 -9.13 10.42 -3.71
C TRP A 100 -9.58 9.36 -4.71
N PRO A 101 -9.82 9.67 -6.01
CA PRO A 101 -10.25 8.64 -6.96
C PRO A 101 -9.23 7.51 -7.13
N VAL A 102 -7.94 7.85 -7.14
CA VAL A 102 -6.84 6.87 -7.21
C VAL A 102 -6.83 5.97 -5.99
N LEU A 103 -6.91 6.58 -4.80
CA LEU A 103 -6.97 5.85 -3.53
C LEU A 103 -8.22 4.97 -3.44
N ASP A 104 -9.40 5.50 -3.74
CA ASP A 104 -10.66 4.77 -3.61
C ASP A 104 -10.68 3.53 -4.50
N PHE A 105 -10.12 3.64 -5.70
CA PHE A 105 -9.99 2.52 -6.63
C PHE A 105 -8.95 1.48 -6.16
N ALA A 106 -7.83 1.91 -5.60
CA ALA A 106 -6.84 1.01 -5.00
C ALA A 106 -7.42 0.22 -3.81
N ILE A 107 -8.26 0.86 -3.00
CA ILE A 107 -8.94 0.19 -1.89
C ILE A 107 -10.00 -0.80 -2.39
N GLU A 108 -10.70 -0.51 -3.48
CA GLU A 108 -11.61 -1.47 -4.14
C GLU A 108 -10.88 -2.75 -4.55
N PHE A 109 -9.74 -2.62 -5.25
CA PHE A 109 -8.87 -3.76 -5.57
C PHE A 109 -8.46 -4.52 -4.30
N THR A 110 -7.98 -3.82 -3.28
CA THR A 110 -7.54 -4.43 -2.02
C THR A 110 -8.66 -5.23 -1.38
N LEU A 111 -9.86 -4.66 -1.24
CA LEU A 111 -11.00 -5.32 -0.61
C LEU A 111 -11.45 -6.58 -1.35
N SER A 112 -11.24 -6.66 -2.66
CA SER A 112 -11.56 -7.84 -3.46
C SER A 112 -10.68 -9.07 -3.13
N ALA A 113 -9.53 -8.84 -2.49
CA ALA A 113 -8.62 -9.89 -2.02
C ALA A 113 -9.00 -10.50 -0.67
N GLN A 114 -10.01 -9.94 0.04
CA GLN A 114 -10.33 -10.39 1.40
C GLN A 114 -11.01 -11.76 1.41
N SER A 115 -10.42 -12.72 2.11
CA SER A 115 -10.98 -14.04 2.31
C SER A 115 -12.16 -14.03 3.30
N LYS A 116 -12.96 -15.10 3.30
CA LYS A 116 -14.00 -15.33 4.30
C LYS A 116 -13.47 -15.43 5.75
N HIS A 117 -12.18 -15.61 5.92
CA HIS A 117 -11.51 -15.71 7.22
C HIS A 117 -11.00 -14.38 7.74
N GLY A 118 -11.00 -13.34 6.87
CA GLY A 118 -10.58 -11.99 7.19
C GLY A 118 -9.15 -11.62 6.79
N ASP A 119 -8.31 -12.59 6.44
CA ASP A 119 -7.02 -12.37 5.81
C ASP A 119 -7.19 -11.89 4.37
N PHE A 120 -6.14 -11.32 3.81
CA PHE A 120 -6.08 -10.88 2.42
C PHE A 120 -5.07 -11.72 1.66
N SER A 121 -5.43 -12.20 0.45
CA SER A 121 -4.44 -12.75 -0.46
C SER A 121 -3.31 -11.75 -0.63
N TRP A 122 -2.06 -12.24 -0.57
CA TRP A 122 -0.91 -11.33 -0.63
C TRP A 122 -0.72 -10.70 -2.01
N ALA A 123 -1.11 -11.42 -3.07
CA ALA A 123 -0.99 -10.93 -4.43
C ALA A 123 -1.99 -11.57 -5.39
N LYS A 124 -2.14 -10.93 -6.54
CA LYS A 124 -2.84 -11.42 -7.73
C LYS A 124 -1.82 -11.62 -8.84
N ASP A 125 -1.74 -12.82 -9.40
CA ASP A 125 -0.93 -13.11 -10.59
C ASP A 125 -1.86 -13.16 -11.80
N LYS A 126 -1.72 -12.22 -12.72
CA LYS A 126 -2.66 -11.99 -13.82
C LYS A 126 -4.08 -11.79 -13.25
N ASP A 127 -4.97 -12.77 -13.43
CA ASP A 127 -6.35 -12.72 -12.97
C ASP A 127 -6.66 -13.64 -11.79
N VAL A 128 -5.64 -14.30 -11.20
CA VAL A 128 -5.80 -15.29 -10.15
C VAL A 128 -5.24 -14.80 -8.82
N TRP A 129 -6.07 -14.79 -7.78
CA TRP A 129 -5.62 -14.57 -6.41
C TRP A 129 -4.78 -15.74 -5.91
N LEU A 130 -3.60 -15.47 -5.39
CA LEU A 130 -2.74 -16.50 -4.81
C LEU A 130 -3.29 -16.97 -3.46
N ASP A 131 -3.31 -18.29 -3.25
CA ASP A 131 -3.87 -18.88 -2.04
C ASP A 131 -2.86 -18.84 -0.86
N ASP A 132 -2.47 -17.64 -0.48
CA ASP A 132 -1.74 -17.36 0.76
C ASP A 132 -1.93 -15.91 1.21
N ALA A 133 -1.62 -15.64 2.46
CA ALA A 133 -1.62 -14.31 3.05
C ALA A 133 -0.31 -14.09 3.80
N LEU A 134 0.28 -12.89 3.68
CA LEU A 134 1.43 -12.51 4.49
C LEU A 134 0.96 -11.78 5.75
N LYS A 135 1.51 -12.13 6.90
CA LYS A 135 1.16 -11.48 8.16
C LYS A 135 1.54 -9.99 8.15
N THR A 136 2.74 -9.69 7.64
CA THR A 136 3.22 -8.32 7.46
C THR A 136 2.34 -7.53 6.49
N GLY A 137 2.01 -8.12 5.32
CA GLY A 137 1.13 -7.52 4.33
C GLY A 137 -0.28 -7.23 4.90
N CYS A 138 -0.87 -8.19 5.61
CA CYS A 138 -2.18 -7.99 6.25
C CYS A 138 -2.15 -6.93 7.37
N SER A 139 -1.05 -6.80 8.11
CA SER A 139 -0.87 -5.75 9.12
C SER A 139 -0.79 -4.36 8.47
N SER A 140 -0.06 -4.25 7.36
CA SER A 140 0.01 -3.03 6.56
C SER A 140 -1.34 -2.66 5.94
N ILE A 141 -2.07 -3.63 5.38
CA ILE A 141 -3.42 -3.41 4.86
C ILE A 141 -4.34 -2.88 5.97
N LEU A 142 -4.26 -3.41 7.20
CA LEU A 142 -5.05 -2.89 8.31
C LEU A 142 -4.79 -1.40 8.56
N MET A 143 -3.53 -0.98 8.58
CA MET A 143 -3.19 0.45 8.72
C MET A 143 -3.68 1.27 7.53
N SER A 144 -3.51 0.76 6.31
CA SER A 144 -3.99 1.40 5.08
C SER A 144 -5.50 1.64 5.11
N LEU A 145 -6.29 0.65 5.52
CA LEU A 145 -7.75 0.78 5.64
C LEU A 145 -8.16 1.77 6.73
N ILE A 146 -7.40 1.86 7.84
CA ILE A 146 -7.62 2.87 8.88
C ILE A 146 -7.34 4.27 8.33
N CYS A 147 -6.23 4.46 7.61
CA CYS A 147 -5.88 5.74 6.99
C CYS A 147 -6.91 6.15 5.94
N TYR A 148 -7.35 5.23 5.10
CA TYR A 148 -8.43 5.46 4.13
C TYR A 148 -9.72 5.97 4.80
N LYS A 149 -10.18 5.34 5.89
CA LYS A 149 -11.36 5.81 6.65
C LYS A 149 -11.14 7.21 7.23
N LYS A 150 -9.94 7.54 7.69
CA LYS A 150 -9.60 8.88 8.18
C LYS A 150 -9.68 9.92 7.05
N ILE A 151 -9.13 9.61 5.86
CA ILE A 151 -9.19 10.47 4.68
C ILE A 151 -10.65 10.67 4.24
N ALA A 152 -11.44 9.60 4.13
CA ALA A 152 -12.86 9.69 3.79
C ALA A 152 -13.62 10.61 4.76
N LYS A 153 -13.39 10.45 6.06
CA LYS A 153 -13.99 11.31 7.10
C LYS A 153 -13.57 12.77 6.93
N GLU A 154 -12.29 13.03 6.68
CA GLU A 154 -11.77 14.39 6.48
C GLU A 154 -12.39 15.07 5.26
N LEU A 155 -12.64 14.30 4.20
CA LEU A 155 -13.28 14.76 2.98
C LEU A 155 -14.82 14.80 3.05
N ASN A 156 -15.43 14.30 4.12
CA ASN A 156 -16.88 14.09 4.25
C ASN A 156 -17.43 13.16 3.14
N LEU A 157 -16.69 12.13 2.78
CA LEU A 157 -17.06 11.13 1.78
C LEU A 157 -17.48 9.82 2.45
N LYS A 158 -18.31 9.05 1.76
CA LYS A 158 -18.65 7.68 2.17
C LYS A 158 -17.46 6.76 1.89
N ASP A 159 -17.03 6.00 2.90
CA ASP A 159 -15.99 4.99 2.74
C ASP A 159 -16.58 3.63 2.30
N ARG A 160 -15.73 2.81 1.64
CA ARG A 160 -16.08 1.45 1.18
C ARG A 160 -15.83 0.39 2.25
N VAL A 161 -15.12 0.72 3.31
CA VAL A 161 -14.61 -0.23 4.30
C VAL A 161 -15.60 -0.38 5.43
N SER A 162 -16.31 -1.50 5.47
CA SER A 162 -17.22 -1.80 6.57
C SER A 162 -16.45 -2.16 7.85
N ASP A 163 -17.05 -1.83 9.01
CA ASP A 163 -16.48 -2.21 10.30
C ASP A 163 -16.37 -3.73 10.47
N LYS A 164 -17.23 -4.49 9.79
CA LYS A 164 -17.15 -5.96 9.74
C LYS A 164 -15.86 -6.43 9.07
N GLN A 165 -15.45 -5.83 7.95
CA GLN A 165 -14.22 -6.18 7.25
C GLN A 165 -12.99 -5.89 8.10
N LEU A 166 -12.91 -4.70 8.72
CA LEU A 166 -11.83 -4.34 9.64
C LEU A 166 -11.76 -5.27 10.85
N THR A 167 -12.90 -5.54 11.48
CA THR A 167 -12.96 -6.43 12.65
C THR A 167 -12.54 -7.85 12.27
N SER A 168 -12.95 -8.33 11.10
CA SER A 168 -12.57 -9.65 10.59
C SER A 168 -11.03 -9.75 10.40
N LEU A 169 -10.40 -8.73 9.80
CA LEU A 169 -8.94 -8.68 9.64
C LEU A 169 -8.23 -8.66 11.00
N LYS A 170 -8.65 -7.76 11.91
CA LYS A 170 -8.07 -7.68 13.28
C LYS A 170 -8.14 -9.01 14.01
N ASN A 171 -9.28 -9.68 13.95
CA ASN A 171 -9.47 -10.98 14.59
C ASN A 171 -8.60 -12.06 13.92
N CYS A 172 -8.46 -12.03 12.61
CA CYS A 172 -7.58 -12.94 11.89
C CYS A 172 -6.12 -12.77 12.33
N LEU A 173 -5.62 -11.54 12.34
CA LEU A 173 -4.24 -11.22 12.76
C LEU A 173 -3.94 -11.65 14.20
N ARG A 174 -4.91 -11.48 15.12
CA ARG A 174 -4.73 -11.80 16.55
C ARG A 174 -4.87 -13.29 16.87
N SER A 175 -5.79 -13.98 16.22
CA SER A 175 -6.26 -15.28 16.68
C SER A 175 -6.08 -16.41 15.67
N ARG A 176 -5.56 -16.13 14.46
CA ARG A 176 -5.43 -17.13 13.39
C ARG A 176 -4.05 -17.10 12.72
N PRO A 177 -2.95 -17.27 13.48
CA PRO A 177 -1.60 -17.17 12.93
C PRO A 177 -1.33 -18.21 11.83
N PHE A 178 -2.03 -19.35 11.86
CA PHE A 178 -1.95 -20.42 10.87
C PHE A 178 -2.50 -20.04 9.48
N ARG A 179 -3.12 -18.86 9.35
CA ARG A 179 -3.63 -18.35 8.05
C ARG A 179 -2.54 -17.68 7.23
N PHE A 180 -1.40 -17.34 7.83
CA PHE A 180 -0.36 -16.54 7.22
C PHE A 180 0.88 -17.37 6.90
N ASP A 181 1.58 -16.96 5.84
CA ASP A 181 2.89 -17.47 5.43
C ASP A 181 2.91 -18.99 5.23
N ARG A 182 1.82 -19.57 4.73
CA ARG A 182 1.59 -21.02 4.62
C ARG A 182 2.46 -21.69 3.57
N ASN A 183 2.75 -20.97 2.49
CA ASN A 183 3.50 -21.46 1.32
C ASN A 183 4.94 -20.97 1.30
N TRP A 184 5.40 -20.34 2.39
CA TRP A 184 6.74 -19.80 2.52
C TRP A 184 7.55 -20.64 3.53
N GLU A 185 8.85 -20.74 3.31
CA GLU A 185 9.74 -21.26 4.34
C GLU A 185 9.62 -20.42 5.61
N SER A 186 9.82 -21.06 6.77
CA SER A 186 9.73 -20.35 8.04
C SER A 186 10.58 -19.08 8.06
N LYS A 187 9.93 -17.94 8.24
CA LYS A 187 10.56 -16.62 8.36
C LYS A 187 10.99 -16.30 9.79
N SER A 188 10.94 -17.28 10.71
CA SER A 188 11.32 -17.10 12.12
C SER A 188 12.73 -16.53 12.33
N ARG A 189 13.61 -16.70 11.34
CA ARG A 189 14.96 -16.11 11.32
C ARG A 189 15.00 -14.62 10.94
N TYR A 190 13.90 -14.08 10.41
CA TYR A 190 13.80 -12.68 9.98
C TYR A 190 12.98 -11.89 10.98
N SER A 191 13.63 -11.31 11.98
CA SER A 191 12.96 -10.52 13.04
C SER A 191 12.15 -9.35 12.49
N MET A 192 12.54 -8.78 11.36
CA MET A 192 11.84 -7.66 10.73
C MET A 192 10.39 -7.99 10.34
N ASP A 193 10.11 -9.22 9.92
CA ASP A 193 8.74 -9.66 9.60
C ASP A 193 7.81 -9.56 10.81
N TRP A 194 8.32 -9.78 12.01
CA TRP A 194 7.57 -9.64 13.25
C TRP A 194 7.40 -8.17 13.65
N TYR A 195 8.44 -7.36 13.49
CA TYR A 195 8.39 -5.92 13.80
C TYR A 195 7.39 -5.19 12.91
N LEU A 196 7.43 -5.40 11.60
CA LEU A 196 6.47 -4.79 10.68
C LEU A 196 5.03 -5.17 11.01
N SER A 197 4.79 -6.39 11.49
CA SER A 197 3.47 -6.81 11.98
C SER A 197 3.02 -6.06 13.23
N LEU A 198 3.94 -5.65 14.10
CA LEU A 198 3.63 -4.97 15.36
C LEU A 198 3.45 -3.46 15.19
N ILE A 199 4.14 -2.84 14.25
CA ILE A 199 4.06 -1.39 13.99
C ILE A 199 2.63 -0.98 13.59
N HIS A 200 1.87 -1.86 12.95
CA HIS A 200 0.55 -1.58 12.40
C HIS A 200 -0.62 -2.16 13.24
N ILE A 201 -0.34 -2.80 14.36
CA ILE A 201 -1.34 -3.34 15.29
C ILE A 201 -1.50 -2.44 16.50
#